data_574d791e65570d37e007cdb487300dd4
#
_entry.id   574d791e65570d37e007cdb487300dd4
#
_cell.length_a   1.000
_cell.length_b   1.000
_cell.length_c   1.000
_cell.angle_alpha   90.00
_cell.angle_beta   90.00
_cell.angle_gamma   90.00
#
_symmetry.space_group_name_H-M   'P 1'
#
loop_
_entity.id
_entity.type
_entity.pdbx_description
1 polymer ?
#
loop_
_entity_poly.entity_id
_entity_poly.type
_entity_poly.pdbx_seq_one_letter_code
_entity_poly.pdbx_strand_id
1 'polypeptide(L)'
;MKSVLVYYPFALSENPNSGSKLRPLEMKNAFHAWGVENDVNIIVISGTSEQREQQFNELVSSGKLENLWFCYMENQTIPLWLTDPGHKPKRPFVDRKVLRYLKEKSVPVGVFYRDVYWKFDELYSLKGLKKTIMQAIYRKEEKFYEKYCDVIFLPSEAMGEYVDIAKRKIALPPGGKAKSISKKVRSDRRSQGIYVGGINNEDYGLFLLLDALEIANSQKRICDLTVVCREEEFTNLPDKKKNRFAELDVQVKHLSGEPLNELYKEMDYAFIPRYRSTYNDFSVPVKLVEYLSNELPVIATFCEAQKEIIEKDGYGLICADNAEDMSKAIQSMAVNTEKFQHNIQQSFVEEHSWKARVKKVKSALLKEEL
;
A
#
# COMPACT_ATOMS: atom_id res chain seq x y z
N MET A 1 -30.20 -7.91 -11.50
CA MET A 1 -28.74 -7.99 -11.22
C MET A 1 -28.40 -6.94 -10.18
N LYS A 2 -27.66 -7.28 -9.13
CA LYS A 2 -27.16 -6.31 -8.14
C LYS A 2 -25.99 -5.53 -8.72
N SER A 3 -25.84 -4.27 -8.31
CA SER A 3 -24.74 -3.42 -8.76
C SER A 3 -23.93 -2.88 -7.58
N VAL A 4 -22.64 -2.63 -7.80
CA VAL A 4 -21.74 -1.98 -6.84
C VAL A 4 -21.18 -0.73 -7.50
N LEU A 5 -21.22 0.39 -6.78
CA LEU A 5 -20.59 1.63 -7.21
C LEU A 5 -19.16 1.72 -6.66
N VAL A 6 -18.19 1.91 -7.54
CA VAL A 6 -16.79 2.24 -7.19
C VAL A 6 -16.54 3.68 -7.59
N TYR A 7 -16.34 4.54 -6.60
CA TYR A 7 -16.28 5.99 -6.78
C TYR A 7 -14.88 6.55 -6.50
N TYR A 8 -14.26 7.14 -7.50
CA TYR A 8 -12.99 7.83 -7.37
C TYR A 8 -13.19 9.33 -7.62
N PRO A 9 -13.06 10.21 -6.61
CA PRO A 9 -13.19 11.66 -6.78
C PRO A 9 -12.00 12.29 -7.51
N PHE A 10 -11.39 11.55 -8.45
CA PHE A 10 -10.23 11.94 -9.25
C PHE A 10 -10.10 11.06 -10.50
N ALA A 11 -9.24 11.49 -11.43
CA ALA A 11 -8.91 10.69 -12.62
C ALA A 11 -7.94 9.55 -12.27
N LEU A 12 -8.25 8.33 -12.69
CA LEU A 12 -7.37 7.17 -12.55
C LEU A 12 -6.19 7.29 -13.51
N SER A 13 -5.00 6.89 -13.05
CA SER A 13 -3.80 6.84 -13.89
C SER A 13 -3.79 5.55 -14.70
N GLU A 14 -3.59 5.63 -16.01
CA GLU A 14 -3.44 4.46 -16.88
C GLU A 14 -2.07 3.79 -16.67
N ASN A 15 -1.03 4.58 -16.39
CA ASN A 15 0.33 4.11 -16.16
C ASN A 15 0.81 4.56 -14.75
N PRO A 16 0.42 3.82 -13.69
CA PRO A 16 0.78 4.18 -12.33
C PRO A 16 2.27 3.95 -12.07
N ASN A 17 2.98 5.00 -11.66
CA ASN A 17 4.40 4.98 -11.29
C ASN A 17 4.66 5.13 -9.79
N SER A 18 3.63 5.03 -8.97
CA SER A 18 3.70 5.10 -7.50
C SER A 18 2.60 4.26 -6.87
N GLY A 19 2.80 3.81 -5.63
CA GLY A 19 1.82 3.02 -4.89
C GLY A 19 0.47 3.75 -4.72
N SER A 20 0.49 5.08 -4.58
CA SER A 20 -0.72 5.89 -4.48
C SER A 20 -1.57 5.93 -5.76
N LYS A 21 -0.94 5.77 -6.93
CA LYS A 21 -1.63 5.67 -8.22
C LYS A 21 -1.99 4.21 -8.57
N LEU A 22 -1.18 3.26 -8.11
CA LEU A 22 -1.38 1.82 -8.37
C LEU A 22 -2.61 1.28 -7.62
N ARG A 23 -2.76 1.61 -6.35
CA ARG A 23 -3.84 1.07 -5.51
C ARG A 23 -5.25 1.28 -6.11
N PRO A 24 -5.68 2.49 -6.53
CA PRO A 24 -7.01 2.68 -7.09
C PRO A 24 -7.25 1.85 -8.36
N LEU A 25 -6.23 1.69 -9.20
CA LEU A 25 -6.31 0.88 -10.41
C LEU A 25 -6.47 -0.61 -10.06
N GLU A 26 -5.67 -1.13 -9.14
CA GLU A 26 -5.75 -2.52 -8.71
C GLU A 26 -7.07 -2.84 -7.99
N MET A 27 -7.57 -1.93 -7.15
CA MET A 27 -8.89 -2.08 -6.52
C MET A 27 -10.01 -2.09 -7.57
N LYS A 28 -9.97 -1.18 -8.56
CA LYS A 28 -10.93 -1.19 -9.66
C LYS A 28 -10.92 -2.54 -10.39
N ASN A 29 -9.73 -3.03 -10.75
CA ASN A 29 -9.57 -4.30 -11.46
C ASN A 29 -10.07 -5.48 -10.61
N ALA A 30 -9.77 -5.47 -9.30
CA ALA A 30 -10.25 -6.50 -8.38
C ALA A 30 -11.78 -6.49 -8.23
N PHE A 31 -12.42 -5.32 -8.17
CA PHE A 31 -13.88 -5.21 -8.19
C PHE A 31 -14.47 -5.79 -9.47
N HIS A 32 -13.90 -5.47 -10.63
CA HIS A 32 -14.38 -6.03 -11.90
C HIS A 32 -14.24 -7.56 -11.93
N ALA A 33 -13.08 -8.10 -11.56
CA ALA A 33 -12.87 -9.55 -11.51
C ALA A 33 -13.84 -10.23 -10.54
N TRP A 34 -14.00 -9.67 -9.34
CA TRP A 34 -14.95 -10.15 -8.35
C TRP A 34 -16.41 -10.05 -8.85
N GLY A 35 -16.76 -8.97 -9.55
CA GLY A 35 -18.08 -8.77 -10.12
C GLY A 35 -18.44 -9.86 -11.16
N VAL A 36 -17.52 -10.19 -12.05
CA VAL A 36 -17.67 -11.29 -13.02
C VAL A 36 -17.92 -12.63 -12.33
N GLU A 37 -17.13 -12.95 -11.29
CA GLU A 37 -17.26 -14.22 -10.57
C GLU A 37 -18.55 -14.35 -9.75
N ASN A 38 -19.18 -13.22 -9.35
CA ASN A 38 -20.33 -13.21 -8.44
C ASN A 38 -21.63 -12.72 -9.11
N ASP A 39 -21.64 -12.53 -10.43
CA ASP A 39 -22.78 -11.98 -11.21
C ASP A 39 -23.24 -10.61 -10.65
N VAL A 40 -22.28 -9.73 -10.35
CA VAL A 40 -22.50 -8.38 -9.85
C VAL A 40 -21.99 -7.36 -10.86
N ASN A 41 -22.84 -6.41 -11.24
CA ASN A 41 -22.44 -5.32 -12.14
C ASN A 41 -21.59 -4.29 -11.38
N ILE A 42 -20.42 -3.95 -11.91
CA ILE A 42 -19.53 -2.95 -11.32
C ILE A 42 -19.63 -1.65 -12.12
N ILE A 43 -20.13 -0.62 -11.46
CA ILE A 43 -20.26 0.73 -11.99
C ILE A 43 -19.10 1.58 -11.44
N VAL A 44 -18.33 2.21 -12.33
CA VAL A 44 -17.21 3.07 -11.94
C VAL A 44 -17.50 4.50 -12.31
N ILE A 45 -17.37 5.41 -11.36
CA ILE A 45 -17.36 6.86 -11.60
C ILE A 45 -15.97 7.40 -11.24
N SER A 46 -15.31 8.09 -12.18
CA SER A 46 -13.99 8.70 -11.97
C SER A 46 -13.75 9.84 -12.95
N GLY A 47 -12.71 10.63 -12.72
CA GLY A 47 -12.36 11.75 -13.61
C GLY A 47 -12.40 13.10 -12.91
N THR A 48 -12.40 14.17 -13.70
CA THR A 48 -12.61 15.54 -13.20
C THR A 48 -14.00 15.70 -12.60
N SER A 49 -14.22 16.74 -11.79
CA SER A 49 -15.52 17.01 -11.19
C SER A 49 -16.65 17.13 -12.24
N GLU A 50 -16.35 17.68 -13.41
CA GLU A 50 -17.29 17.82 -14.52
C GLU A 50 -17.62 16.45 -15.14
N GLN A 51 -16.61 15.60 -15.40
CA GLN A 51 -16.82 14.26 -15.92
C GLN A 51 -17.62 13.37 -14.95
N ARG A 52 -17.31 13.47 -13.64
CA ARG A 52 -18.05 12.71 -12.62
C ARG A 52 -19.52 13.14 -12.53
N GLU A 53 -19.81 14.44 -12.65
CA GLU A 53 -21.19 14.92 -12.64
C GLU A 53 -21.98 14.44 -13.87
N GLN A 54 -21.35 14.45 -15.05
CA GLN A 54 -21.96 13.94 -16.28
C GLN A 54 -22.26 12.44 -16.13
N GLN A 55 -21.25 11.61 -15.77
CA GLN A 55 -21.42 10.18 -15.56
C GLN A 55 -22.54 9.88 -14.55
N PHE A 56 -22.54 10.59 -13.42
CA PHE A 56 -23.57 10.41 -12.41
C PHE A 56 -24.98 10.72 -12.93
N ASN A 57 -25.16 11.84 -13.64
CA ASN A 57 -26.46 12.22 -14.18
C ASN A 57 -26.98 11.21 -15.21
N GLU A 58 -26.11 10.70 -16.09
CA GLU A 58 -26.44 9.66 -17.07
C GLU A 58 -26.85 8.35 -16.39
N LEU A 59 -26.16 7.95 -15.33
CA LEU A 59 -26.48 6.75 -14.56
C LEU A 59 -27.80 6.86 -13.80
N VAL A 60 -28.11 8.04 -13.25
CA VAL A 60 -29.39 8.32 -12.59
C VAL A 60 -30.52 8.29 -13.60
N SER A 61 -30.40 9.02 -14.74
CA SER A 61 -31.44 9.11 -15.76
C SER A 61 -31.73 7.77 -16.44
N SER A 62 -30.73 6.89 -16.54
CA SER A 62 -30.89 5.55 -17.09
C SER A 62 -31.35 4.49 -16.07
N GLY A 63 -31.59 4.86 -14.81
CA GLY A 63 -32.01 3.94 -13.75
C GLY A 63 -30.94 2.95 -13.28
N LYS A 64 -29.70 3.07 -13.76
CA LYS A 64 -28.61 2.12 -13.45
C LYS A 64 -28.17 2.13 -12.00
N LEU A 65 -28.49 3.19 -11.22
CA LEU A 65 -28.18 3.28 -9.80
C LEU A 65 -29.31 2.83 -8.85
N GLU A 66 -30.41 2.28 -9.37
CA GLU A 66 -31.55 1.88 -8.51
C GLU A 66 -31.29 0.64 -7.66
N ASN A 67 -30.46 -0.30 -8.15
CA ASN A 67 -30.18 -1.57 -7.50
C ASN A 67 -28.76 -1.66 -6.92
N LEU A 68 -28.28 -0.56 -6.35
CA LEU A 68 -26.97 -0.54 -5.71
C LEU A 68 -26.97 -1.32 -4.39
N TRP A 69 -25.98 -2.17 -4.25
CA TRP A 69 -25.72 -2.95 -3.04
C TRP A 69 -24.96 -2.15 -2.00
N PHE A 70 -23.85 -1.54 -2.48
CA PHE A 70 -23.01 -0.63 -1.69
C PHE A 70 -22.18 0.25 -2.61
N CYS A 71 -21.52 1.24 -2.00
CA CYS A 71 -20.54 2.09 -2.68
C CYS A 71 -19.19 2.00 -1.96
N TYR A 72 -18.13 1.72 -2.71
CA TYR A 72 -16.75 1.86 -2.28
C TYR A 72 -16.16 3.13 -2.88
N MET A 73 -15.55 3.96 -2.06
CA MET A 73 -14.90 5.22 -2.45
C MET A 73 -13.44 5.22 -1.99
N GLU A 74 -12.52 5.81 -2.78
CA GLU A 74 -11.17 6.14 -2.32
C GLU A 74 -10.92 7.63 -2.44
N ASN A 75 -10.29 8.25 -1.41
CA ASN A 75 -9.78 9.61 -1.54
C ASN A 75 -8.33 9.62 -2.06
N GLN A 76 -7.83 10.82 -2.36
CA GLN A 76 -6.41 11.08 -2.60
C GLN A 76 -5.73 11.66 -1.34
N THR A 77 -4.43 11.94 -1.47
CA THR A 77 -3.65 12.66 -0.44
C THR A 77 -4.01 14.14 -0.35
N ILE A 78 -4.71 14.69 -1.35
CA ILE A 78 -5.26 16.05 -1.34
C ILE A 78 -6.77 15.98 -1.09
N PRO A 79 -7.39 17.02 -0.51
CA PRO A 79 -8.83 17.04 -0.26
C PRO A 79 -9.65 16.79 -1.51
N LEU A 80 -10.76 16.07 -1.38
CA LEU A 80 -11.61 15.64 -2.51
C LEU A 80 -12.11 16.79 -3.39
N TRP A 81 -12.28 17.98 -2.82
CA TRP A 81 -12.71 19.19 -3.57
C TRP A 81 -11.59 19.84 -4.37
N LEU A 82 -10.34 19.38 -4.24
CA LEU A 82 -9.17 19.97 -4.90
C LEU A 82 -8.51 19.01 -5.89
N THR A 83 -9.21 17.96 -6.29
CA THR A 83 -8.67 16.88 -7.14
C THR A 83 -8.63 17.21 -8.63
N ASP A 84 -9.33 18.26 -9.07
CA ASP A 84 -9.29 18.72 -10.45
C ASP A 84 -7.94 19.36 -10.81
N PRO A 85 -7.56 19.43 -12.09
CA PRO A 85 -6.34 20.06 -12.55
C PRO A 85 -6.24 21.51 -12.02
N GLY A 86 -5.03 21.84 -11.50
CA GLY A 86 -4.78 23.15 -10.87
C GLY A 86 -5.55 23.40 -9.58
N HIS A 87 -6.12 22.37 -8.97
CA HIS A 87 -6.91 22.43 -7.73
C HIS A 87 -8.14 23.36 -7.82
N LYS A 88 -8.71 23.48 -9.03
CA LYS A 88 -9.86 24.35 -9.32
C LYS A 88 -11.05 23.53 -9.81
N PRO A 89 -11.92 23.04 -8.90
CA PRO A 89 -13.04 22.20 -9.30
C PRO A 89 -14.07 23.02 -10.11
N LYS A 90 -14.45 22.51 -11.28
CA LYS A 90 -15.54 23.10 -12.08
C LYS A 90 -16.91 22.79 -11.47
N ARG A 91 -17.04 21.68 -10.77
CA ARG A 91 -18.28 21.20 -10.12
C ARG A 91 -18.02 20.88 -8.64
N PRO A 92 -17.83 21.88 -7.77
CA PRO A 92 -17.36 21.69 -6.39
C PRO A 92 -18.34 20.89 -5.49
N PHE A 93 -19.58 20.70 -5.92
CA PHE A 93 -20.61 20.01 -5.14
C PHE A 93 -20.95 18.61 -5.66
N VAL A 94 -20.25 18.11 -6.70
CA VAL A 94 -20.56 16.81 -7.30
C VAL A 94 -20.47 15.66 -6.29
N ASP A 95 -19.42 15.62 -5.49
CA ASP A 95 -19.23 14.55 -4.50
C ASP A 95 -20.32 14.56 -3.43
N ARG A 96 -20.75 15.77 -3.01
CA ARG A 96 -21.90 15.92 -2.11
C ARG A 96 -23.21 15.44 -2.77
N LYS A 97 -23.41 15.73 -4.05
CA LYS A 97 -24.60 15.31 -4.82
C LYS A 97 -24.67 13.78 -4.89
N VAL A 98 -23.55 13.12 -5.24
CA VAL A 98 -23.45 11.66 -5.31
C VAL A 98 -23.72 11.02 -3.95
N LEU A 99 -22.97 11.42 -2.91
CA LEU A 99 -23.08 10.81 -1.58
C LEU A 99 -24.45 11.10 -0.92
N ARG A 100 -25.05 12.24 -1.18
CA ARG A 100 -26.41 12.55 -0.74
C ARG A 100 -27.43 11.60 -1.39
N TYR A 101 -27.34 11.39 -2.71
CA TYR A 101 -28.20 10.45 -3.43
C TYR A 101 -28.08 9.04 -2.84
N LEU A 102 -26.86 8.54 -2.63
CA LEU A 102 -26.62 7.23 -2.03
C LEU A 102 -27.24 7.11 -0.64
N LYS A 103 -27.11 8.15 0.19
CA LYS A 103 -27.70 8.22 1.52
C LYS A 103 -29.23 8.22 1.48
N GLU A 104 -29.86 8.97 0.56
CA GLU A 104 -31.31 9.01 0.35
C GLU A 104 -31.86 7.65 -0.12
N LYS A 105 -31.04 6.87 -0.85
CA LYS A 105 -31.36 5.50 -1.28
C LYS A 105 -30.94 4.43 -0.26
N SER A 106 -30.45 4.81 0.92
CA SER A 106 -29.97 3.88 1.95
C SER A 106 -28.88 2.92 1.47
N VAL A 107 -28.06 3.34 0.50
CA VAL A 107 -26.93 2.57 0.00
C VAL A 107 -25.74 2.77 0.95
N PRO A 108 -25.18 1.69 1.57
CA PRO A 108 -24.02 1.80 2.44
C PRO A 108 -22.80 2.32 1.67
N VAL A 109 -22.05 3.24 2.29
CA VAL A 109 -20.87 3.85 1.69
C VAL A 109 -19.66 3.62 2.58
N GLY A 110 -18.58 3.08 2.00
CA GLY A 110 -17.28 2.99 2.65
C GLY A 110 -16.25 3.83 1.90
N VAL A 111 -15.48 4.62 2.63
CA VAL A 111 -14.38 5.39 2.06
C VAL A 111 -13.03 4.87 2.54
N PHE A 112 -12.10 4.62 1.60
CA PHE A 112 -10.70 4.42 1.92
C PHE A 112 -10.05 5.79 2.10
N TYR A 113 -9.76 6.13 3.37
CA TYR A 113 -9.08 7.36 3.76
C TYR A 113 -7.58 7.11 3.81
N ARG A 114 -6.89 7.64 2.82
CA ARG A 114 -5.55 7.20 2.42
C ARG A 114 -4.45 7.59 3.38
N ASP A 115 -4.49 8.82 3.92
CA ASP A 115 -3.35 9.40 4.63
C ASP A 115 -3.78 10.56 5.54
N VAL A 116 -3.01 10.75 6.61
CA VAL A 116 -3.19 11.83 7.60
C VAL A 116 -1.91 12.67 7.77
N TYR A 117 -0.97 12.62 6.82
CA TYR A 117 0.32 13.33 6.90
C TYR A 117 0.20 14.83 7.20
N TRP A 118 -0.91 15.44 6.82
CA TRP A 118 -1.22 16.84 7.07
C TRP A 118 -1.41 17.21 8.57
N LYS A 119 -1.54 16.20 9.44
CA LYS A 119 -1.62 16.35 10.91
C LYS A 119 -0.24 16.48 11.56
N PHE A 120 0.82 16.07 10.87
CA PHE A 120 2.19 16.03 11.40
C PHE A 120 3.03 17.16 10.79
N ASP A 121 3.58 18.02 11.65
CA ASP A 121 4.31 19.21 11.22
C ASP A 121 5.58 18.88 10.43
N GLU A 122 6.25 17.78 10.79
CA GLU A 122 7.45 17.27 10.14
C GLU A 122 7.19 16.70 8.73
N LEU A 123 5.98 16.23 8.47
CA LEU A 123 5.58 15.62 7.19
C LEU A 123 4.90 16.62 6.25
N TYR A 124 4.31 17.67 6.81
CA TYR A 124 3.51 18.60 6.04
C TYR A 124 4.31 19.83 5.61
N SER A 125 4.70 19.86 4.34
CA SER A 125 5.60 20.89 3.79
C SER A 125 5.04 22.33 3.78
N LEU A 126 3.72 22.51 3.84
CA LEU A 126 3.12 23.86 3.85
C LEU A 126 3.39 24.57 5.19
N LYS A 127 3.56 25.89 5.11
CA LYS A 127 3.82 26.74 6.27
C LYS A 127 2.85 27.93 6.35
N GLY A 128 2.75 28.53 7.55
CA GLY A 128 1.98 29.76 7.78
C GLY A 128 0.50 29.62 7.45
N LEU A 129 -0.11 30.70 6.96
CA LEU A 129 -1.54 30.80 6.69
C LEU A 129 -2.04 29.71 5.70
N LYS A 130 -1.24 29.37 4.68
CA LYS A 130 -1.58 28.31 3.73
C LYS A 130 -1.77 26.95 4.42
N LYS A 131 -0.89 26.60 5.36
CA LYS A 131 -1.01 25.39 6.18
C LYS A 131 -2.31 25.37 6.95
N THR A 132 -2.63 26.45 7.67
CA THR A 132 -3.86 26.56 8.48
C THR A 132 -5.12 26.41 7.64
N ILE A 133 -5.18 27.05 6.48
CA ILE A 133 -6.31 26.93 5.54
C ILE A 133 -6.46 25.47 5.05
N MET A 134 -5.37 24.87 4.60
CA MET A 134 -5.42 23.50 4.10
C MET A 134 -5.81 22.50 5.19
N GLN A 135 -5.27 22.63 6.40
CA GLN A 135 -5.68 21.80 7.53
C GLN A 135 -7.16 21.97 7.89
N ALA A 136 -7.71 23.20 7.76
CA ALA A 136 -9.14 23.41 7.94
C ALA A 136 -9.99 22.70 6.86
N ILE A 137 -9.50 22.65 5.61
CA ILE A 137 -10.15 21.92 4.52
C ILE A 137 -10.12 20.41 4.79
N TYR A 138 -9.00 19.84 5.23
CA TYR A 138 -8.92 18.42 5.60
C TYR A 138 -9.86 18.07 6.76
N ARG A 139 -9.92 18.90 7.82
CA ARG A 139 -10.89 18.68 8.91
C ARG A 139 -12.35 18.75 8.43
N LYS A 140 -12.64 19.60 7.45
CA LYS A 140 -13.96 19.67 6.81
C LYS A 140 -14.24 18.42 6.00
N GLU A 141 -13.24 17.84 5.35
CA GLU A 141 -13.33 16.56 4.63
C GLU A 141 -13.61 15.41 5.60
N GLU A 142 -12.92 15.31 6.74
CA GLU A 142 -13.21 14.31 7.78
C GLU A 142 -14.67 14.40 8.25
N LYS A 143 -15.20 15.60 8.53
CA LYS A 143 -16.61 15.81 8.88
C LYS A 143 -17.58 15.45 7.74
N PHE A 144 -17.15 15.64 6.50
CA PHE A 144 -17.94 15.24 5.33
C PHE A 144 -18.03 13.71 5.24
N TYR A 145 -16.94 12.98 5.43
CA TYR A 145 -16.97 11.52 5.48
C TYR A 145 -17.77 11.00 6.67
N GLU A 146 -17.64 11.59 7.85
CA GLU A 146 -18.45 11.24 9.02
C GLU A 146 -19.96 11.35 8.75
N LYS A 147 -20.37 12.36 7.98
CA LYS A 147 -21.78 12.59 7.62
C LYS A 147 -22.32 11.60 6.60
N TYR A 148 -21.53 11.19 5.62
CA TYR A 148 -22.01 10.47 4.43
C TYR A 148 -21.54 9.02 4.34
N CYS A 149 -20.47 8.64 5.02
CA CYS A 149 -19.93 7.28 4.97
C CYS A 149 -20.30 6.49 6.21
N ASP A 150 -20.44 5.17 6.06
CA ASP A 150 -20.77 4.23 7.13
C ASP A 150 -19.53 3.56 7.70
N VAL A 151 -18.52 3.34 6.87
CA VAL A 151 -17.24 2.71 7.22
C VAL A 151 -16.07 3.53 6.66
N ILE A 152 -15.03 3.68 7.48
CA ILE A 152 -13.76 4.30 7.08
C ILE A 152 -12.72 3.18 6.96
N PHE A 153 -12.28 2.92 5.75
CA PHE A 153 -11.18 2.02 5.48
C PHE A 153 -9.85 2.78 5.57
N LEU A 154 -8.86 2.18 6.21
CA LEU A 154 -7.55 2.78 6.48
C LEU A 154 -6.42 1.87 5.99
N PRO A 155 -5.23 2.39 5.68
CA PRO A 155 -4.07 1.57 5.34
C PRO A 155 -3.71 0.55 6.42
N SER A 156 -3.89 0.90 7.70
CA SER A 156 -3.59 0.06 8.87
C SER A 156 -4.51 0.41 10.04
N GLU A 157 -4.57 -0.45 11.04
CA GLU A 157 -5.28 -0.14 12.29
C GLU A 157 -4.61 1.01 13.05
N ALA A 158 -3.28 1.04 13.09
CA ALA A 158 -2.51 2.09 13.73
C ALA A 158 -2.84 3.50 13.22
N MET A 159 -3.15 3.67 11.92
CA MET A 159 -3.59 4.96 11.41
C MET A 159 -4.92 5.42 12.04
N GLY A 160 -5.74 4.50 12.53
CA GLY A 160 -7.04 4.79 13.12
C GLY A 160 -7.00 5.72 14.32
N GLU A 161 -5.88 5.76 15.06
CA GLU A 161 -5.67 6.65 16.19
C GLU A 161 -5.58 8.13 15.79
N TYR A 162 -5.16 8.39 14.55
CA TYR A 162 -4.98 9.75 14.01
C TYR A 162 -6.17 10.25 13.18
N VAL A 163 -7.22 9.44 13.01
CA VAL A 163 -8.40 9.82 12.20
C VAL A 163 -9.56 10.24 13.10
N ASP A 164 -9.92 11.54 13.04
CA ASP A 164 -10.97 12.15 13.87
C ASP A 164 -12.36 12.00 13.23
N ILE A 165 -12.75 10.76 12.90
CA ILE A 165 -14.07 10.42 12.34
C ILE A 165 -14.74 9.40 13.27
N ALA A 166 -15.91 9.73 13.81
CA ALA A 166 -16.68 8.89 14.72
C ALA A 166 -17.49 7.81 13.95
N LYS A 167 -16.79 6.99 13.18
CA LYS A 167 -17.34 5.86 12.41
C LYS A 167 -16.48 4.61 12.60
N ARG A 168 -17.03 3.43 12.27
CA ARG A 168 -16.28 2.18 12.27
C ARG A 168 -15.08 2.31 11.34
N LYS A 169 -13.88 2.06 11.86
CA LYS A 169 -12.62 2.06 11.12
C LYS A 169 -12.17 0.62 10.90
N ILE A 170 -11.68 0.32 9.72
CA ILE A 170 -11.25 -1.03 9.33
C ILE A 170 -9.96 -0.93 8.53
N ALA A 171 -8.93 -1.65 8.93
CA ALA A 171 -7.72 -1.74 8.14
C ALA A 171 -7.99 -2.42 6.78
N LEU A 172 -7.55 -1.79 5.72
CA LEU A 172 -7.61 -2.28 4.34
C LEU A 172 -6.25 -2.00 3.66
N PRO A 173 -5.18 -2.70 4.08
CA PRO A 173 -3.84 -2.48 3.53
C PRO A 173 -3.79 -2.74 2.02
N PRO A 174 -2.69 -2.40 1.33
CA PRO A 174 -2.48 -2.79 -0.06
C PRO A 174 -2.73 -4.28 -0.26
N GLY A 175 -3.20 -4.67 -1.43
CA GLY A 175 -3.34 -6.07 -1.80
C GLY A 175 -2.14 -6.54 -2.62
N GLY A 176 -1.89 -7.85 -2.58
CA GLY A 176 -0.94 -8.53 -3.44
C GLY A 176 -1.61 -9.23 -4.61
N LYS A 177 -0.79 -9.89 -5.42
CA LYS A 177 -1.24 -10.69 -6.57
C LYS A 177 -0.82 -12.14 -6.38
N ALA A 178 -1.69 -13.07 -6.78
CA ALA A 178 -1.27 -14.45 -6.96
C ALA A 178 -0.28 -14.51 -8.14
N LYS A 179 0.90 -15.08 -7.91
CA LYS A 179 1.88 -15.35 -8.96
C LYS A 179 2.24 -16.83 -8.92
N SER A 180 2.32 -17.48 -10.07
CA SER A 180 2.91 -18.79 -10.16
C SER A 180 4.44 -18.62 -10.25
N ILE A 181 5.14 -18.92 -9.17
CA ILE A 181 6.58 -18.73 -9.09
C ILE A 181 7.27 -20.08 -9.13
N SER A 182 8.04 -20.31 -10.20
CA SER A 182 9.00 -21.42 -10.24
C SER A 182 10.34 -20.89 -9.74
N LYS A 183 10.65 -21.12 -8.47
CA LYS A 183 11.96 -20.75 -7.92
C LYS A 183 13.05 -21.62 -8.54
N LYS A 184 14.18 -21.00 -8.87
CA LYS A 184 15.36 -21.74 -9.33
C LYS A 184 15.99 -22.47 -8.15
N VAL A 185 16.06 -23.80 -8.23
CA VAL A 185 16.78 -24.61 -7.26
C VAL A 185 18.26 -24.28 -7.36
N ARG A 186 18.88 -23.87 -6.27
CA ARG A 186 20.31 -23.57 -6.18
C ARG A 186 21.04 -24.65 -5.38
N SER A 187 22.22 -25.00 -5.84
CA SER A 187 23.15 -25.87 -5.11
C SER A 187 24.03 -25.10 -4.12
N ASP A 188 24.07 -23.76 -4.21
CA ASP A 188 24.84 -22.90 -3.33
C ASP A 188 24.06 -22.66 -2.03
N ARG A 189 24.74 -22.83 -0.89
CA ARG A 189 24.14 -22.73 0.45
C ARG A 189 24.02 -21.32 1.00
N ARG A 190 24.50 -20.30 0.25
CA ARG A 190 24.37 -18.90 0.68
C ARG A 190 22.99 -18.37 0.29
N SER A 191 22.30 -17.77 1.24
CA SER A 191 21.00 -17.16 0.97
C SER A 191 21.14 -15.87 0.16
N GLN A 192 20.12 -15.59 -0.66
CA GLN A 192 20.05 -14.41 -1.52
C GLN A 192 19.00 -13.45 -0.99
N GLY A 193 19.44 -12.39 -0.37
CA GLY A 193 18.58 -11.32 0.13
C GLY A 193 18.41 -10.20 -0.90
N ILE A 194 17.24 -9.56 -0.93
CA ILE A 194 16.98 -8.43 -1.82
C ILE A 194 16.40 -7.23 -1.07
N TYR A 195 16.88 -6.05 -1.41
CA TYR A 195 16.28 -4.76 -1.09
C TYR A 195 15.84 -4.07 -2.37
N VAL A 196 14.60 -3.60 -2.46
CA VAL A 196 14.10 -2.83 -3.62
C VAL A 196 13.46 -1.54 -3.13
N GLY A 197 14.09 -0.42 -3.39
CA GLY A 197 13.57 0.87 -2.93
C GLY A 197 14.50 2.05 -3.20
N GLY A 198 14.09 3.23 -2.74
CA GLY A 198 14.93 4.42 -2.72
C GLY A 198 16.10 4.26 -1.73
N ILE A 199 17.18 4.95 -2.00
CA ILE A 199 18.42 4.90 -1.20
C ILE A 199 18.87 6.28 -0.70
N ASN A 200 18.19 7.34 -1.15
CA ASN A 200 18.52 8.72 -0.80
C ASN A 200 17.93 9.20 0.52
N ASN A 201 16.89 8.52 1.03
CA ASN A 201 16.29 8.84 2.30
C ASN A 201 16.81 7.88 3.38
N GLU A 202 17.40 8.43 4.45
CA GLU A 202 17.91 7.66 5.57
C GLU A 202 16.83 6.85 6.27
N ASP A 203 15.58 7.35 6.31
CA ASP A 203 14.44 6.64 6.89
C ASP A 203 14.15 5.27 6.25
N TYR A 204 14.65 5.03 5.04
CA TYR A 204 14.52 3.74 4.37
C TYR A 204 15.48 2.67 4.92
N GLY A 205 16.47 3.05 5.73
CA GLY A 205 17.33 2.17 6.50
C GLY A 205 18.31 1.30 5.69
N LEU A 206 18.62 1.66 4.42
CA LEU A 206 19.55 0.86 3.63
C LEU A 206 20.92 0.71 4.29
N PHE A 207 21.46 1.79 4.87
CA PHE A 207 22.78 1.72 5.53
C PHE A 207 22.74 0.92 6.84
N LEU A 208 21.63 0.94 7.57
CA LEU A 208 21.37 0.00 8.67
C LEU A 208 21.45 -1.46 8.20
N LEU A 209 20.84 -1.77 7.04
CA LEU A 209 20.93 -3.11 6.44
C LEU A 209 22.37 -3.50 6.07
N LEU A 210 23.16 -2.56 5.51
CA LEU A 210 24.56 -2.82 5.18
C LEU A 210 25.39 -3.12 6.43
N ASP A 211 25.20 -2.37 7.51
CA ASP A 211 25.88 -2.60 8.79
C ASP A 211 25.47 -3.96 9.40
N ALA A 212 24.19 -4.30 9.33
CA ALA A 212 23.69 -5.60 9.76
C ALA A 212 24.25 -6.77 8.92
N LEU A 213 24.37 -6.59 7.62
CA LEU A 213 24.96 -7.58 6.71
C LEU A 213 26.44 -7.82 7.03
N GLU A 214 27.21 -6.76 7.31
CA GLU A 214 28.60 -6.87 7.73
C GLU A 214 28.75 -7.73 8.99
N ILE A 215 27.94 -7.46 10.01
CA ILE A 215 27.91 -8.25 11.24
C ILE A 215 27.51 -9.71 10.96
N ALA A 216 26.44 -9.94 10.18
CA ALA A 216 25.95 -11.27 9.90
C ALA A 216 26.97 -12.13 9.13
N ASN A 217 27.76 -11.52 8.24
CA ASN A 217 28.74 -12.19 7.41
C ASN A 217 30.17 -12.22 8.03
N SER A 218 30.38 -11.64 9.22
CA SER A 218 31.71 -11.43 9.81
C SER A 218 32.51 -12.72 10.05
N GLN A 219 31.87 -13.81 10.45
CA GLN A 219 32.55 -15.09 10.69
C GLN A 219 32.53 -15.99 9.42
N LYS A 220 31.41 -16.01 8.74
CA LYS A 220 31.17 -16.77 7.54
C LYS A 220 30.11 -16.06 6.70
N ARG A 221 30.37 -15.93 5.40
CA ARG A 221 29.39 -15.36 4.47
C ARG A 221 28.17 -16.26 4.33
N ILE A 222 27.05 -15.86 4.89
CA ILE A 222 25.79 -16.58 4.91
C ILE A 222 24.73 -15.98 3.98
N CYS A 223 24.84 -14.68 3.67
CA CYS A 223 23.91 -13.94 2.87
C CYS A 223 24.63 -13.10 1.81
N ASP A 224 24.21 -13.21 0.57
CA ASP A 224 24.53 -12.26 -0.51
C ASP A 224 23.37 -11.27 -0.66
N LEU A 225 23.65 -9.99 -0.77
CA LEU A 225 22.64 -8.94 -0.88
C LEU A 225 22.62 -8.35 -2.30
N THR A 226 21.43 -8.26 -2.87
CA THR A 226 21.16 -7.46 -4.08
C THR A 226 20.31 -6.25 -3.72
N VAL A 227 20.78 -5.06 -4.09
CA VAL A 227 20.08 -3.79 -3.92
C VAL A 227 19.57 -3.34 -5.29
N VAL A 228 18.25 -3.14 -5.40
CA VAL A 228 17.64 -2.59 -6.62
C VAL A 228 17.13 -1.18 -6.31
N CYS A 229 17.72 -0.19 -6.96
CA CYS A 229 17.38 1.22 -6.78
C CYS A 229 17.41 1.97 -8.12
N ARG A 230 17.03 3.23 -8.12
CA ARG A 230 17.18 4.08 -9.32
C ARG A 230 18.65 4.37 -9.57
N GLU A 231 19.05 4.31 -10.83
CA GLU A 231 20.45 4.58 -11.26
C GLU A 231 20.91 5.96 -10.83
N GLU A 232 20.07 6.97 -11.01
CA GLU A 232 20.35 8.35 -10.60
C GLU A 232 20.61 8.46 -9.09
N GLU A 233 19.83 7.76 -8.26
CA GLU A 233 20.02 7.78 -6.82
C GLU A 233 21.37 7.18 -6.41
N PHE A 234 21.79 6.07 -7.06
CA PHE A 234 23.08 5.44 -6.79
C PHE A 234 24.25 6.29 -7.32
N THR A 235 24.11 6.84 -8.52
CA THR A 235 25.16 7.70 -9.13
C THR A 235 25.44 8.93 -8.29
N ASN A 236 24.41 9.51 -7.67
CA ASN A 236 24.52 10.71 -6.82
C ASN A 236 24.96 10.44 -5.38
N LEU A 237 25.15 9.17 -4.97
CA LEU A 237 25.69 8.88 -3.64
C LEU A 237 27.13 9.39 -3.51
N PRO A 238 27.53 9.88 -2.31
CA PRO A 238 28.92 10.16 -2.00
C PRO A 238 29.80 8.91 -2.14
N ASP A 239 31.04 9.06 -2.61
CA ASP A 239 31.94 7.93 -2.86
C ASP A 239 32.15 7.05 -1.62
N LYS A 240 32.24 7.64 -0.42
CA LYS A 240 32.32 6.89 0.84
C LYS A 240 31.13 5.92 1.02
N LYS A 241 29.93 6.35 0.63
CA LYS A 241 28.72 5.51 0.68
C LYS A 241 28.74 4.43 -0.42
N LYS A 242 29.21 4.75 -1.63
CA LYS A 242 29.35 3.77 -2.73
C LYS A 242 30.37 2.68 -2.37
N ASN A 243 31.48 3.04 -1.76
CA ASN A 243 32.54 2.10 -1.39
C ASN A 243 32.02 1.01 -0.44
N ARG A 244 31.04 1.30 0.44
CA ARG A 244 30.44 0.30 1.32
C ARG A 244 29.79 -0.86 0.56
N PHE A 245 29.21 -0.62 -0.63
CA PHE A 245 28.64 -1.69 -1.44
C PHE A 245 29.74 -2.62 -2.01
N ALA A 246 30.87 -2.05 -2.44
CA ALA A 246 32.00 -2.83 -2.94
C ALA A 246 32.70 -3.60 -1.81
N GLU A 247 32.92 -3.00 -0.64
CA GLU A 247 33.52 -3.62 0.53
C GLU A 247 32.74 -4.85 1.01
N LEU A 248 31.40 -4.79 0.94
CA LEU A 248 30.48 -5.87 1.33
C LEU A 248 30.11 -6.80 0.18
N ASP A 249 30.65 -6.58 -1.03
CA ASP A 249 30.32 -7.32 -2.26
C ASP A 249 28.78 -7.36 -2.51
N VAL A 250 28.12 -6.20 -2.36
CA VAL A 250 26.69 -6.01 -2.60
C VAL A 250 26.46 -5.74 -4.07
N GLN A 251 25.57 -6.52 -4.69
CA GLN A 251 25.18 -6.29 -6.07
C GLN A 251 24.17 -5.13 -6.16
N VAL A 252 24.47 -4.13 -7.00
CA VAL A 252 23.54 -3.03 -7.28
C VAL A 252 22.95 -3.22 -8.67
N LYS A 253 21.63 -3.14 -8.78
CA LYS A 253 20.89 -3.27 -10.05
C LYS A 253 19.88 -2.14 -10.21
N HIS A 254 19.59 -1.77 -11.46
CA HIS A 254 18.64 -0.72 -11.83
C HIS A 254 17.53 -1.32 -12.69
N LEU A 255 16.64 -2.09 -12.04
CA LEU A 255 15.61 -2.90 -12.69
C LEU A 255 14.20 -2.47 -12.28
N SER A 256 13.26 -2.63 -13.20
CA SER A 256 11.82 -2.44 -12.95
C SER A 256 11.01 -3.37 -13.87
N GLY A 257 9.72 -3.55 -13.58
CA GLY A 257 8.83 -4.36 -14.40
C GLY A 257 9.27 -5.83 -14.49
N GLU A 258 9.22 -6.41 -15.68
CA GLU A 258 9.51 -7.83 -15.89
C GLU A 258 10.93 -8.27 -15.50
N PRO A 259 12.01 -7.51 -15.81
CA PRO A 259 13.36 -7.87 -15.35
C PRO A 259 13.48 -7.96 -13.82
N LEU A 260 12.75 -7.14 -13.07
CA LEU A 260 12.70 -7.22 -11.61
C LEU A 260 11.90 -8.46 -11.16
N ASN A 261 10.82 -8.80 -11.85
CA ASN A 261 10.07 -10.03 -11.57
C ASN A 261 10.92 -11.29 -11.74
N GLU A 262 11.76 -11.34 -12.80
CA GLU A 262 12.69 -12.44 -12.99
C GLU A 262 13.75 -12.52 -11.89
N LEU A 263 14.26 -11.36 -11.44
CA LEU A 263 15.21 -11.30 -10.34
C LEU A 263 14.61 -11.84 -9.03
N TYR A 264 13.33 -11.55 -8.73
CA TYR A 264 12.67 -12.09 -7.53
C TYR A 264 12.66 -13.63 -7.48
N LYS A 265 12.64 -14.32 -8.62
CA LYS A 265 12.70 -15.79 -8.69
C LYS A 265 14.05 -16.39 -8.23
N GLU A 266 15.08 -15.54 -8.20
CA GLU A 266 16.43 -15.90 -7.78
C GLU A 266 16.71 -15.60 -6.31
N MET A 267 15.80 -14.90 -5.64
CA MET A 267 15.95 -14.43 -4.27
C MET A 267 15.26 -15.38 -3.28
N ASP A 268 15.80 -15.44 -2.06
CA ASP A 268 15.28 -16.28 -0.98
C ASP A 268 14.36 -15.46 -0.05
N TYR A 269 14.72 -14.22 0.26
CA TYR A 269 13.95 -13.32 1.11
C TYR A 269 14.24 -11.84 0.81
N ALA A 270 13.44 -10.95 1.37
CA ALA A 270 13.52 -9.53 1.12
C ALA A 270 13.63 -8.70 2.41
N PHE A 271 14.07 -7.45 2.28
CA PHE A 271 14.29 -6.54 3.40
C PHE A 271 13.40 -5.29 3.35
N ILE A 272 12.89 -4.89 4.52
CA ILE A 272 12.23 -3.60 4.75
C ILE A 272 12.83 -2.97 6.03
N PRO A 273 14.03 -2.39 5.95
CA PRO A 273 14.81 -1.97 7.12
C PRO A 273 14.50 -0.53 7.60
N ARG A 274 13.26 -0.06 7.42
CA ARG A 274 12.86 1.32 7.72
C ARG A 274 13.09 1.67 9.18
N TYR A 275 13.62 2.88 9.46
CA TYR A 275 13.63 3.38 10.83
C TYR A 275 12.20 3.62 11.33
N ARG A 276 12.00 3.37 12.63
CA ARG A 276 10.72 3.63 13.25
C ARG A 276 10.43 5.13 13.30
N SER A 277 9.24 5.52 12.91
CA SER A 277 8.71 6.87 13.04
C SER A 277 7.18 6.79 13.12
N THR A 278 6.54 7.84 13.59
CA THR A 278 5.06 7.91 13.63
C THR A 278 4.44 7.57 12.26
N TYR A 279 5.02 8.09 11.17
CA TYR A 279 4.53 7.81 9.83
C TYR A 279 4.74 6.35 9.42
N ASN A 280 5.91 5.79 9.71
CA ASN A 280 6.23 4.41 9.38
C ASN A 280 5.42 3.42 10.21
N ASP A 281 5.04 3.78 11.44
CA ASP A 281 4.18 2.93 12.29
C ASP A 281 2.79 2.70 11.69
N PHE A 282 2.19 3.69 11.05
CA PHE A 282 0.87 3.51 10.45
C PHE A 282 0.86 3.26 8.93
N SER A 283 1.98 3.47 8.24
CA SER A 283 2.06 3.27 6.79
C SER A 283 2.46 1.83 6.42
N VAL A 284 1.67 1.17 5.57
CA VAL A 284 2.06 -0.14 5.01
C VAL A 284 2.86 0.07 3.74
N PRO A 285 4.13 -0.36 3.67
CA PRO A 285 4.92 -0.23 2.45
C PRO A 285 4.37 -1.15 1.35
N VAL A 286 4.20 -0.60 0.14
CA VAL A 286 3.74 -1.38 -1.03
C VAL A 286 4.70 -2.54 -1.34
N LYS A 287 5.99 -2.38 -1.04
CA LYS A 287 7.00 -3.43 -1.22
C LYS A 287 6.74 -4.67 -0.38
N LEU A 288 6.11 -4.53 0.78
CA LEU A 288 5.73 -5.69 1.60
C LEU A 288 4.85 -6.66 0.81
N VAL A 289 3.75 -6.17 0.26
CA VAL A 289 2.83 -7.04 -0.53
C VAL A 289 3.41 -7.46 -1.87
N GLU A 290 4.34 -6.69 -2.43
CA GLU A 290 5.08 -7.06 -3.64
C GLU A 290 6.03 -8.24 -3.37
N TYR A 291 6.79 -8.21 -2.27
CA TYR A 291 7.66 -9.31 -1.86
C TYR A 291 6.85 -10.58 -1.56
N LEU A 292 5.80 -10.46 -0.76
CA LEU A 292 4.92 -11.59 -0.43
C LEU A 292 4.23 -12.16 -1.68
N SER A 293 3.87 -11.32 -2.66
CA SER A 293 3.34 -11.78 -3.96
C SER A 293 4.37 -12.58 -4.78
N ASN A 294 5.66 -12.43 -4.48
CA ASN A 294 6.75 -13.17 -5.09
C ASN A 294 7.27 -14.29 -4.16
N GLU A 295 6.48 -14.71 -3.17
CA GLU A 295 6.79 -15.75 -2.20
C GLU A 295 8.13 -15.50 -1.46
N LEU A 296 8.48 -14.21 -1.25
CA LEU A 296 9.67 -13.82 -0.53
C LEU A 296 9.30 -13.49 0.93
N PRO A 297 9.76 -14.29 1.90
CA PRO A 297 9.71 -13.91 3.31
C PRO A 297 10.41 -12.59 3.56
N VAL A 298 9.96 -11.84 4.57
CA VAL A 298 10.45 -10.49 4.81
C VAL A 298 11.15 -10.39 6.15
N ILE A 299 12.34 -9.81 6.16
CA ILE A 299 12.97 -9.27 7.36
C ILE A 299 12.66 -7.78 7.40
N ALA A 300 11.95 -7.34 8.43
CA ALA A 300 11.57 -5.94 8.58
C ALA A 300 11.87 -5.41 9.98
N THR A 301 12.17 -4.13 10.07
CA THR A 301 12.25 -3.44 11.35
C THR A 301 10.86 -3.27 11.96
N PHE A 302 10.82 -3.06 13.26
CA PHE A 302 9.56 -2.84 13.97
C PHE A 302 8.91 -1.53 13.54
N CYS A 303 7.76 -1.63 12.86
CA CYS A 303 6.76 -0.58 12.66
C CYS A 303 5.39 -1.27 12.70
N GLU A 304 4.41 -0.74 13.45
CA GLU A 304 3.17 -1.44 13.80
C GLU A 304 2.44 -2.02 12.57
N ALA A 305 2.25 -1.22 11.52
CA ALA A 305 1.49 -1.63 10.34
C ALA A 305 2.11 -2.77 9.54
N GLN A 306 3.44 -2.84 9.46
CA GLN A 306 4.11 -3.95 8.76
C GLN A 306 4.27 -5.18 9.65
N LYS A 307 4.48 -4.98 10.95
CA LYS A 307 4.53 -6.06 11.93
C LYS A 307 3.22 -6.85 11.94
N GLU A 308 2.06 -6.15 11.97
CA GLU A 308 0.75 -6.80 11.96
C GLU A 308 0.61 -7.82 10.82
N ILE A 309 1.07 -7.50 9.62
CA ILE A 309 0.99 -8.39 8.46
C ILE A 309 2.03 -9.52 8.54
N ILE A 310 3.27 -9.20 8.96
CA ILE A 310 4.39 -10.15 8.92
C ILE A 310 4.29 -11.19 10.03
N GLU A 311 4.00 -10.75 11.27
CA GLU A 311 3.99 -11.67 12.44
C GLU A 311 2.70 -12.48 12.54
N LYS A 312 1.54 -11.85 12.29
CA LYS A 312 0.23 -12.50 12.43
C LYS A 312 0.15 -13.78 11.60
N ASP A 313 0.62 -13.73 10.38
CA ASP A 313 0.51 -14.83 9.43
C ASP A 313 1.84 -15.58 9.24
N GLY A 314 2.88 -15.17 9.97
CA GLY A 314 4.20 -15.82 9.95
C GLY A 314 4.91 -15.71 8.59
N TYR A 315 4.91 -14.52 7.99
CA TYR A 315 5.52 -14.28 6.67
C TYR A 315 6.97 -13.82 6.73
N GLY A 316 7.56 -13.77 7.91
CA GLY A 316 8.93 -13.33 8.08
C GLY A 316 9.30 -13.00 9.52
N LEU A 317 10.28 -12.12 9.69
CA LEU A 317 10.84 -11.74 10.98
C LEU A 317 10.77 -10.22 11.18
N ILE A 318 10.45 -9.83 12.41
CA ILE A 318 10.53 -8.43 12.87
C ILE A 318 11.73 -8.29 13.81
N CYS A 319 12.52 -7.23 13.64
CA CYS A 319 13.66 -6.90 14.50
C CYS A 319 13.61 -5.41 14.90
N ALA A 320 14.41 -5.04 15.90
CA ALA A 320 14.63 -3.63 16.21
C ALA A 320 15.41 -2.94 15.07
N ASP A 321 15.30 -1.62 15.00
CA ASP A 321 15.95 -0.79 13.98
C ASP A 321 17.42 -0.48 14.36
N ASN A 322 18.17 -1.55 14.64
CA ASN A 322 19.61 -1.54 14.87
C ASN A 322 20.30 -2.70 14.16
N ALA A 323 21.59 -2.56 13.89
CA ALA A 323 22.36 -3.51 13.09
C ALA A 323 22.51 -4.88 13.74
N GLU A 324 22.66 -4.94 15.07
CA GLU A 324 22.83 -6.17 15.82
C GLU A 324 21.60 -7.06 15.75
N ASP A 325 20.41 -6.51 15.98
CA ASP A 325 19.18 -7.30 15.95
C ASP A 325 18.79 -7.69 14.53
N MET A 326 19.02 -6.81 13.55
CA MET A 326 18.82 -7.17 12.13
C MET A 326 19.82 -8.26 11.68
N SER A 327 21.07 -8.25 12.16
CA SER A 327 22.03 -9.31 11.85
C SER A 327 21.58 -10.67 12.39
N LYS A 328 21.01 -10.72 13.60
CA LYS A 328 20.39 -11.94 14.16
C LYS A 328 19.21 -12.43 13.32
N ALA A 329 18.37 -11.48 12.84
CA ALA A 329 17.27 -11.81 11.96
C ALA A 329 17.74 -12.39 10.61
N ILE A 330 18.84 -11.86 10.02
CA ILE A 330 19.47 -12.42 8.83
C ILE A 330 19.94 -13.86 9.07
N GLN A 331 20.63 -14.10 10.19
CA GLN A 331 21.10 -15.46 10.56
C GLN A 331 19.94 -16.44 10.76
N SER A 332 18.89 -16.01 11.43
CA SER A 332 17.67 -16.83 11.64
C SER A 332 16.93 -17.09 10.33
N MET A 333 16.80 -16.09 9.47
CA MET A 333 16.12 -16.24 8.18
C MET A 333 16.87 -17.23 7.27
N ALA A 334 18.19 -17.20 7.24
CA ALA A 334 19.00 -18.08 6.39
C ALA A 334 18.74 -19.58 6.64
N VAL A 335 18.28 -19.95 7.84
CA VAL A 335 17.97 -21.36 8.19
C VAL A 335 16.47 -21.66 8.23
N ASN A 336 15.60 -20.66 8.23
CA ASN A 336 14.16 -20.83 8.37
C ASN A 336 13.34 -20.35 7.16
N THR A 337 13.97 -19.98 6.05
CA THR A 337 13.33 -19.42 4.86
C THR A 337 12.15 -20.27 4.38
N GLU A 338 12.35 -21.59 4.25
CA GLU A 338 11.33 -22.52 3.74
C GLU A 338 10.03 -22.50 4.57
N LYS A 339 10.16 -22.39 5.91
CA LYS A 339 9.00 -22.30 6.81
C LYS A 339 8.14 -21.07 6.49
N PHE A 340 8.77 -19.91 6.34
CA PHE A 340 8.05 -18.66 6.05
C PHE A 340 7.49 -18.65 4.62
N GLN A 341 8.22 -19.22 3.64
CA GLN A 341 7.71 -19.40 2.28
C GLN A 341 6.46 -20.27 2.24
N HIS A 342 6.47 -21.39 2.98
CA HIS A 342 5.31 -22.26 3.10
C HIS A 342 4.08 -21.51 3.64
N ASN A 343 4.25 -20.69 4.68
CA ASN A 343 3.15 -19.89 5.23
C ASN A 343 2.59 -18.90 4.19
N ILE A 344 3.47 -18.23 3.43
CA ILE A 344 3.05 -17.30 2.36
C ILE A 344 2.23 -18.06 1.31
N GLN A 345 2.70 -19.22 0.85
CA GLN A 345 2.01 -20.03 -0.15
C GLN A 345 0.64 -20.52 0.34
N GLN A 346 0.49 -20.80 1.63
CA GLN A 346 -0.76 -21.31 2.20
C GLN A 346 -1.84 -20.25 2.34
N SER A 347 -1.49 -19.03 2.75
CA SER A 347 -2.52 -18.06 3.19
C SER A 347 -2.46 -16.69 2.51
N PHE A 348 -1.31 -16.27 1.95
CA PHE A 348 -1.16 -14.89 1.51
C PHE A 348 -2.18 -14.45 0.44
N VAL A 349 -2.46 -15.29 -0.54
CA VAL A 349 -3.39 -14.93 -1.63
C VAL A 349 -4.82 -14.81 -1.10
N GLU A 350 -5.21 -15.69 -0.21
CA GLU A 350 -6.56 -15.69 0.36
C GLU A 350 -6.76 -14.50 1.30
N GLU A 351 -5.77 -14.20 2.15
CA GLU A 351 -5.86 -13.15 3.17
C GLU A 351 -5.52 -11.76 2.64
N HIS A 352 -4.56 -11.65 1.71
CA HIS A 352 -3.95 -10.36 1.35
C HIS A 352 -4.00 -10.00 -0.13
N SER A 353 -4.68 -10.75 -0.99
CA SER A 353 -4.85 -10.36 -2.39
C SER A 353 -5.78 -9.13 -2.53
N TRP A 354 -5.70 -8.44 -3.67
CA TRP A 354 -6.66 -7.38 -3.99
C TRP A 354 -8.11 -7.87 -3.98
N LYS A 355 -8.35 -9.13 -4.36
CA LYS A 355 -9.67 -9.78 -4.28
C LYS A 355 -10.12 -9.96 -2.83
N ALA A 356 -9.22 -10.34 -1.93
CA ALA A 356 -9.50 -10.42 -0.50
C ALA A 356 -9.90 -9.03 0.06
N ARG A 357 -9.26 -7.94 -0.42
CA ARG A 357 -9.68 -6.57 -0.06
C ARG A 357 -11.11 -6.26 -0.49
N VAL A 358 -11.52 -6.66 -1.70
CA VAL A 358 -12.90 -6.49 -2.18
C VAL A 358 -13.88 -7.28 -1.31
N LYS A 359 -13.57 -8.53 -0.96
CA LYS A 359 -14.40 -9.34 -0.05
C LYS A 359 -14.54 -8.65 1.31
N LYS A 360 -13.45 -8.14 1.89
CA LYS A 360 -13.45 -7.42 3.17
C LYS A 360 -14.30 -6.14 3.10
N VAL A 361 -14.24 -5.39 1.99
CA VAL A 361 -15.11 -4.22 1.77
C VAL A 361 -16.57 -4.62 1.75
N LYS A 362 -16.92 -5.65 1.00
CA LYS A 362 -18.30 -6.18 0.93
C LYS A 362 -18.82 -6.57 2.31
N SER A 363 -18.11 -7.45 3.02
CA SER A 363 -18.54 -7.94 4.34
C SER A 363 -18.68 -6.79 5.34
N ALA A 364 -17.77 -5.82 5.33
CA ALA A 364 -17.83 -4.66 6.21
C ALA A 364 -19.06 -3.78 5.96
N LEU A 365 -19.44 -3.53 4.69
CA LEU A 365 -20.55 -2.67 4.32
C LEU A 365 -21.91 -3.37 4.43
N LEU A 366 -21.95 -4.65 4.17
CA LEU A 366 -23.19 -5.45 4.27
C LEU A 366 -23.39 -6.05 5.67
N LYS A 367 -22.47 -5.81 6.61
CA LYS A 367 -22.49 -6.34 7.98
C LYS A 367 -22.56 -7.88 8.02
N GLU A 368 -21.92 -8.52 7.04
CA GLU A 368 -21.71 -9.96 7.05
C GLU A 368 -20.57 -10.30 8.03
N GLU A 369 -20.60 -11.50 8.62
CA GLU A 369 -19.48 -12.00 9.43
C GLU A 369 -18.24 -12.17 8.53
N LEU A 370 -17.08 -11.70 9.03
CA LEU A 370 -15.78 -11.77 8.34
C LEU A 370 -15.16 -13.16 8.52
#